data_edb8114dd0a01a6f8c3e90f5a895a96f
#
_entry.id   edb8114dd0a01a6f8c3e90f5a895a96f
#
_cell.length_a   1.000
_cell.length_b   1.000
_cell.length_c   1.000
_cell.angle_alpha   90.00
_cell.angle_beta   90.00
_cell.angle_gamma   90.00
#
_symmetry.space_group_name_H-M   'P 1'
#
loop_
_entity.id
_entity.type
_entity.pdbx_description
1 polymer ?
#
loop_
_entity_poly.entity_id
_entity_poly.type
_entity_poly.pdbx_seq_one_letter_code
_entity_poly.pdbx_strand_id
1 'polypeptide(L)'
;MNDGTRNLYIYGAQSIAHGMACALRARGCAVAGYVVTERGAAPAVLDGLPVHEIGELRDDDAASTFLLAVPPYLHDEIRGILAAHGYHHATGLDPATEYREMSAYLRGKGFPSLDLPADGGTGVSRETEARDAAANSAAPRADAAAQALAASGVSIYVACSAADPPLVHARPDSPIYHTVQAGAALSPAIGAELRDDTGETISRENPHCDELTVTYWAWKNRHDAVKGIAHYRRYLAARPAEYAALLDGTADALLPLPFCCWPDTATQYSRYNAPEAVAAMHAAIAAVHPAEAETARAILAGPYLYNYNMLIARAAVFDDYCAWLFPILAHVRAHAPALFPPDTHTRVCGHLGELLYSIYMISRQDRLRLLHVPKVWLT
;
A
#
# COMPACT_ATOMS: atom_id res chain seq x y z
N MET A 1 37.33 4.33 24.94
CA MET A 1 37.56 3.48 23.78
C MET A 1 36.18 3.19 23.24
N ASN A 2 35.78 3.89 22.18
CA ASN A 2 34.50 3.64 21.52
C ASN A 2 34.59 2.27 20.84
N ASP A 3 33.83 1.33 21.35
CA ASP A 3 33.54 0.08 20.65
C ASP A 3 32.85 0.48 19.36
N GLY A 4 33.42 0.13 18.21
CA GLY A 4 33.08 0.65 16.88
C GLY A 4 31.70 0.23 16.37
N THR A 5 30.64 0.49 17.12
CA THR A 5 29.27 0.35 16.70
C THR A 5 28.94 1.47 15.71
N ARG A 6 28.85 1.11 14.43
CA ARG A 6 28.42 2.01 13.36
C ARG A 6 27.02 2.52 13.66
N ASN A 7 26.78 3.80 13.51
CA ASN A 7 25.45 4.37 13.62
C ASN A 7 24.57 3.83 12.48
N LEU A 8 23.36 3.36 12.82
CA LEU A 8 22.35 2.97 11.83
C LEU A 8 21.37 4.11 11.65
N TYR A 9 21.31 4.65 10.47
CA TYR A 9 20.32 5.62 10.04
C TYR A 9 19.27 5.00 9.10
N ILE A 10 18.04 5.46 9.18
CA ILE A 10 16.97 5.10 8.24
C ILE A 10 16.82 6.24 7.22
N TYR A 11 17.06 5.96 5.94
CA TYR A 11 16.86 6.95 4.90
C TYR A 11 15.39 6.99 4.48
N GLY A 12 14.79 8.20 4.59
CA GLY A 12 13.36 8.48 4.49
C GLY A 12 12.78 8.91 5.83
N ALA A 13 11.65 9.62 5.81
CA ALA A 13 10.96 10.10 7.02
C ALA A 13 9.42 9.96 6.90
N GLN A 14 8.98 9.04 6.05
CA GLN A 14 7.56 8.70 5.88
C GLN A 14 7.24 7.32 6.49
N SER A 15 6.04 6.82 6.23
CA SER A 15 5.47 5.63 6.90
C SER A 15 6.32 4.36 6.76
N ILE A 16 6.98 4.12 5.61
CA ILE A 16 7.87 2.96 5.44
C ILE A 16 9.06 3.09 6.38
N ALA A 17 9.72 4.24 6.38
CA ALA A 17 10.89 4.50 7.23
C ALA A 17 10.54 4.43 8.72
N HIS A 18 9.43 5.06 9.12
CA HIS A 18 8.94 5.00 10.50
C HIS A 18 8.62 3.57 10.94
N GLY A 19 7.89 2.80 10.11
CA GLY A 19 7.59 1.40 10.41
C GLY A 19 8.86 0.56 10.60
N MET A 20 9.84 0.70 9.72
CA MET A 20 11.11 -0.01 9.83
C MET A 20 11.91 0.39 11.07
N ALA A 21 11.94 1.68 11.43
CA ALA A 21 12.56 2.14 12.67
C ALA A 21 11.89 1.51 13.91
N CYS A 22 10.55 1.47 13.93
CA CYS A 22 9.78 0.82 14.99
C CYS A 22 10.10 -0.68 15.08
N ALA A 23 10.14 -1.39 13.96
CA ALA A 23 10.45 -2.82 13.91
C ALA A 23 11.86 -3.13 14.40
N LEU A 24 12.87 -2.39 13.93
CA LEU A 24 14.26 -2.56 14.33
C LEU A 24 14.48 -2.24 15.80
N ARG A 25 13.90 -1.14 16.31
CA ARG A 25 13.98 -0.78 17.75
C ARG A 25 13.31 -1.81 18.64
N ALA A 26 12.18 -2.39 18.21
CA ALA A 26 11.49 -3.46 18.94
C ALA A 26 12.35 -4.73 19.07
N ARG A 27 13.31 -4.95 18.15
CA ARG A 27 14.31 -6.03 18.21
C ARG A 27 15.59 -5.65 18.97
N GLY A 28 15.64 -4.46 19.55
CA GLY A 28 16.81 -3.97 20.30
C GLY A 28 17.91 -3.34 19.43
N CYS A 29 17.65 -3.09 18.13
CA CYS A 29 18.61 -2.37 17.29
C CYS A 29 18.63 -0.89 17.65
N ALA A 30 19.81 -0.31 17.84
CA ALA A 30 19.98 1.11 18.02
C ALA A 30 19.83 1.82 16.66
N VAL A 31 18.83 2.68 16.52
CA VAL A 31 18.64 3.57 15.37
C VAL A 31 19.03 4.98 15.78
N ALA A 32 20.00 5.58 15.09
CA ALA A 32 20.54 6.90 15.41
C ALA A 32 19.58 8.03 14.99
N GLY A 33 18.84 7.85 13.90
CA GLY A 33 17.90 8.84 13.41
C GLY A 33 17.42 8.51 12.00
N TYR A 34 16.65 9.45 11.44
CA TYR A 34 16.25 9.44 10.05
C TYR A 34 17.12 10.41 9.25
N VAL A 35 17.30 10.12 7.97
CA VAL A 35 18.00 10.99 7.03
C VAL A 35 17.15 11.22 5.80
N VAL A 36 17.10 12.44 5.31
CA VAL A 36 16.41 12.85 4.10
C VAL A 36 17.30 13.75 3.25
N THR A 37 17.04 13.81 1.94
CA THR A 37 17.72 14.78 1.07
C THR A 37 17.33 16.21 1.49
N GLU A 38 16.01 16.44 1.57
CA GLU A 38 15.38 17.68 2.02
C GLU A 38 14.24 17.34 2.98
N ARG A 39 14.10 18.09 4.06
CA ARG A 39 13.13 17.79 5.12
C ARG A 39 11.69 17.94 4.65
N GLY A 40 11.40 18.97 3.84
CA GLY A 40 10.05 19.25 3.35
C GLY A 40 9.02 19.31 4.48
N ALA A 41 7.94 18.53 4.37
CA ALA A 41 6.88 18.44 5.39
C ALA A 41 7.20 17.47 6.55
N ALA A 42 8.36 16.80 6.55
CA ALA A 42 8.74 15.89 7.63
C ALA A 42 9.05 16.69 8.92
N PRO A 43 8.67 16.17 10.12
CA PRO A 43 8.99 16.83 11.38
C PRO A 43 10.50 16.77 11.67
N ALA A 44 11.01 17.68 12.48
CA ALA A 44 12.42 17.65 12.92
C ALA A 44 12.74 16.44 13.82
N VAL A 45 11.72 15.92 14.50
CA VAL A 45 11.81 14.71 15.35
C VAL A 45 10.61 13.81 15.00
N LEU A 46 10.90 12.54 14.69
CA LEU A 46 9.91 11.53 14.36
C LEU A 46 10.04 10.38 15.36
N ASP A 47 9.00 10.16 16.18
CA ASP A 47 8.96 9.13 17.23
C ASP A 47 10.22 9.14 18.15
N GLY A 48 10.60 10.33 18.60
CA GLY A 48 11.74 10.54 19.50
C GLY A 48 13.13 10.46 18.86
N LEU A 49 13.20 10.20 17.54
CA LEU A 49 14.45 10.19 16.78
C LEU A 49 14.58 11.47 15.93
N PRO A 50 15.79 12.04 15.81
CA PRO A 50 16.02 13.21 14.97
C PRO A 50 15.83 12.87 13.48
N VAL A 51 15.36 13.86 12.71
CA VAL A 51 15.30 13.81 11.24
C VAL A 51 16.33 14.81 10.72
N HIS A 52 17.41 14.31 10.14
CA HIS A 52 18.51 15.10 9.59
C HIS A 52 18.33 15.29 8.08
N GLU A 53 18.68 16.43 7.57
CA GLU A 53 19.05 16.55 6.16
C GLU A 53 20.45 15.97 5.96
N ILE A 54 20.71 15.38 4.81
CA ILE A 54 21.99 14.70 4.55
C ILE A 54 23.19 15.60 4.80
N GLY A 55 23.10 16.90 4.50
CA GLY A 55 24.15 17.89 4.73
C GLY A 55 24.36 18.29 6.21
N GLU A 56 23.47 17.88 7.12
CA GLU A 56 23.58 18.13 8.55
C GLU A 56 24.39 17.04 9.29
N LEU A 57 24.62 15.89 8.64
CA LEU A 57 25.45 14.82 9.22
C LEU A 57 26.91 15.24 9.26
N ARG A 58 27.63 14.80 10.30
CA ARG A 58 29.03 15.19 10.55
C ARG A 58 30.00 14.20 9.92
N ASP A 59 31.24 14.62 9.68
CA ASP A 59 32.30 13.79 9.11
C ASP A 59 32.62 12.51 9.93
N ASP A 60 32.43 12.55 11.26
CA ASP A 60 32.58 11.38 12.13
C ASP A 60 31.52 10.30 11.92
N ASP A 61 30.44 10.62 11.20
CA ASP A 61 29.41 9.68 10.77
C ASP A 61 29.76 8.90 9.48
N ALA A 62 30.91 9.12 8.87
CA ALA A 62 31.31 8.48 7.59
C ALA A 62 31.32 6.94 7.63
N ALA A 63 31.48 6.33 8.79
CA ALA A 63 31.36 4.88 9.01
C ALA A 63 29.92 4.40 9.19
N SER A 64 28.94 5.30 9.20
CA SER A 64 27.52 4.99 9.43
C SER A 64 26.94 4.10 8.32
N THR A 65 25.92 3.34 8.69
CA THR A 65 25.16 2.50 7.77
C THR A 65 23.76 3.07 7.57
N PHE A 66 23.24 2.95 6.34
CA PHE A 66 21.94 3.49 5.97
C PHE A 66 21.04 2.37 5.48
N LEU A 67 19.84 2.25 6.03
CA LEU A 67 18.76 1.45 5.48
C LEU A 67 17.89 2.37 4.62
N LEU A 68 17.83 2.15 3.31
CA LEU A 68 17.02 2.93 2.38
C LEU A 68 15.56 2.47 2.46
N ALA A 69 14.80 3.04 3.38
CA ALA A 69 13.39 2.70 3.62
C ALA A 69 12.46 3.61 2.81
N VAL A 70 12.67 3.60 1.51
CA VAL A 70 11.95 4.33 0.46
C VAL A 70 11.63 3.36 -0.69
N PRO A 71 10.75 3.73 -1.63
CA PRO A 71 10.47 2.88 -2.79
C PRO A 71 11.74 2.47 -3.55
N PRO A 72 11.84 1.20 -4.03
CA PRO A 72 13.07 0.65 -4.63
C PRO A 72 13.63 1.45 -5.80
N TYR A 73 12.77 2.06 -6.62
CA TYR A 73 13.21 2.87 -7.77
C TYR A 73 14.01 4.13 -7.41
N LEU A 74 14.02 4.54 -6.13
CA LEU A 74 14.81 5.66 -5.62
C LEU A 74 16.18 5.21 -5.07
N HIS A 75 16.43 3.91 -4.89
CA HIS A 75 17.60 3.42 -4.19
C HIS A 75 18.93 3.83 -4.84
N ASP A 76 19.02 3.77 -6.18
CA ASP A 76 20.27 4.09 -6.88
C ASP A 76 20.57 5.60 -6.87
N GLU A 77 19.54 6.42 -7.04
CA GLU A 77 19.66 7.87 -6.90
C GLU A 77 20.15 8.24 -5.48
N ILE A 78 19.53 7.66 -4.45
CA ILE A 78 19.90 7.93 -3.05
C ILE A 78 21.30 7.43 -2.72
N ARG A 79 21.73 6.26 -3.25
CA ARG A 79 23.12 5.81 -3.11
C ARG A 79 24.10 6.82 -3.71
N GLY A 80 23.76 7.39 -4.88
CA GLY A 80 24.54 8.46 -5.49
C GLY A 80 24.65 9.71 -4.61
N ILE A 81 23.54 10.15 -4.02
CA ILE A 81 23.50 11.28 -3.08
C ILE A 81 24.36 10.99 -1.85
N LEU A 82 24.20 9.82 -1.21
CA LEU A 82 24.98 9.41 -0.05
C LEU A 82 26.48 9.36 -0.36
N ALA A 83 26.85 8.77 -1.50
CA ALA A 83 28.25 8.69 -1.94
C ALA A 83 28.88 10.08 -2.16
N ALA A 84 28.13 11.05 -2.71
CA ALA A 84 28.59 12.42 -2.88
C ALA A 84 28.88 13.13 -1.55
N HIS A 85 28.28 12.66 -0.44
CA HIS A 85 28.53 13.13 0.93
C HIS A 85 29.51 12.23 1.70
N GLY A 86 30.19 11.27 1.05
CA GLY A 86 31.18 10.38 1.66
C GLY A 86 30.59 9.14 2.36
N TYR A 87 29.30 8.84 2.22
CA TYR A 87 28.63 7.68 2.82
C TYR A 87 28.51 6.54 1.82
N HIS A 88 29.15 5.40 2.09
CA HIS A 88 29.23 4.28 1.15
C HIS A 88 28.53 3.00 1.63
N HIS A 89 27.94 2.99 2.84
CA HIS A 89 27.31 1.82 3.43
C HIS A 89 25.77 1.99 3.43
N ALA A 90 25.14 1.76 2.27
CA ALA A 90 23.70 1.88 2.10
C ALA A 90 23.08 0.59 1.55
N THR A 91 22.13 0.04 2.29
CA THR A 91 21.36 -1.16 1.91
C THR A 91 19.92 -0.76 1.58
N GLY A 92 19.45 -1.13 0.38
CA GLY A 92 18.06 -0.94 -0.01
C GLY A 92 17.14 -1.89 0.75
N LEU A 93 15.99 -1.39 1.19
CA LEU A 93 14.94 -2.23 1.77
C LEU A 93 14.22 -2.97 0.65
N ASP A 94 14.34 -4.29 0.63
CA ASP A 94 13.58 -5.14 -0.29
C ASP A 94 12.21 -5.55 0.30
N PRO A 95 11.22 -5.90 -0.56
CA PRO A 95 9.87 -6.24 -0.12
C PRO A 95 9.79 -7.42 0.85
N ALA A 96 10.68 -8.41 0.72
CA ALA A 96 10.70 -9.58 1.61
C ALA A 96 11.18 -9.20 3.01
N THR A 97 12.23 -8.38 3.08
CA THR A 97 12.74 -7.84 4.36
C THR A 97 11.70 -6.92 5.01
N GLU A 98 11.08 -6.00 4.25
CA GLU A 98 9.97 -5.17 4.77
C GLU A 98 8.87 -6.04 5.38
N TYR A 99 8.41 -7.03 4.62
CA TYR A 99 7.33 -7.93 5.06
C TYR A 99 7.71 -8.70 6.33
N ARG A 100 8.91 -9.29 6.40
CA ARG A 100 9.38 -10.06 7.55
C ARG A 100 9.45 -9.21 8.81
N GLU A 101 10.13 -8.08 8.75
CA GLU A 101 10.35 -7.21 9.91
C GLU A 101 9.03 -6.60 10.40
N MET A 102 8.21 -6.09 9.48
CA MET A 102 6.93 -5.48 9.82
C MET A 102 5.91 -6.50 10.32
N SER A 103 5.84 -7.71 9.75
CA SER A 103 4.95 -8.77 10.25
C SER A 103 5.31 -9.19 11.68
N ALA A 104 6.61 -9.32 11.99
CA ALA A 104 7.06 -9.63 13.33
C ALA A 104 6.71 -8.51 14.33
N TYR A 105 6.93 -7.26 13.94
CA TYR A 105 6.60 -6.09 14.73
C TYR A 105 5.10 -5.99 15.04
N LEU A 106 4.26 -6.10 14.00
CA LEU A 106 2.81 -6.00 14.13
C LEU A 106 2.22 -7.12 14.98
N ARG A 107 2.73 -8.36 14.84
CA ARG A 107 2.36 -9.46 15.74
C ARG A 107 2.73 -9.17 17.19
N GLY A 108 3.92 -8.64 17.44
CA GLY A 108 4.34 -8.21 18.78
C GLY A 108 3.48 -7.10 19.38
N LYS A 109 2.79 -6.32 18.56
CA LYS A 109 1.80 -5.30 18.96
C LYS A 109 0.37 -5.84 19.08
N GLY A 110 0.17 -7.15 18.86
CA GLY A 110 -1.16 -7.76 18.89
C GLY A 110 -2.04 -7.41 17.68
N PHE A 111 -1.43 -6.93 16.59
CA PHE A 111 -2.17 -6.69 15.36
C PHE A 111 -2.58 -8.02 14.74
N PRO A 112 -3.87 -8.24 14.45
CA PRO A 112 -4.36 -9.50 13.94
C PRO A 112 -3.80 -9.74 12.53
N SER A 113 -3.16 -10.89 12.36
CA SER A 113 -2.67 -11.38 11.08
C SER A 113 -2.90 -12.89 11.04
N LEU A 114 -3.64 -13.35 10.05
CA LEU A 114 -3.70 -14.76 9.72
C LEU A 114 -2.51 -15.08 8.83
N ASP A 115 -1.60 -15.90 9.31
CA ASP A 115 -0.61 -16.55 8.46
C ASP A 115 -1.18 -17.92 8.09
N LEU A 116 -1.29 -18.21 6.79
CA LEU A 116 -1.48 -19.61 6.39
C LEU A 116 -0.22 -20.39 6.76
N PRO A 117 -0.36 -21.63 7.26
CA PRO A 117 0.78 -22.52 7.46
C PRO A 117 1.62 -22.57 6.18
N ALA A 118 2.94 -22.61 6.31
CA ALA A 118 3.79 -22.90 5.18
C ALA A 118 3.32 -24.23 4.58
N ASP A 119 3.01 -24.25 3.28
CA ASP A 119 2.57 -25.47 2.61
C ASP A 119 3.60 -26.56 2.87
N GLY A 120 3.17 -27.66 3.45
CA GLY A 120 4.02 -28.79 3.82
C GLY A 120 4.55 -29.55 2.60
N GLY A 121 5.31 -28.90 1.72
CA GLY A 121 5.80 -29.58 0.53
C GLY A 121 6.96 -28.95 -0.24
N THR A 122 7.21 -27.67 -0.17
CA THR A 122 8.23 -27.07 -1.06
C THR A 122 9.46 -26.49 -0.35
N GLY A 123 9.46 -26.35 0.98
CA GLY A 123 10.60 -25.81 1.72
C GLY A 123 10.98 -24.36 1.34
N VAL A 124 10.19 -23.71 0.52
CA VAL A 124 10.43 -22.34 0.08
C VAL A 124 9.76 -21.39 1.08
N SER A 125 10.53 -20.51 1.70
CA SER A 125 9.99 -19.53 2.64
C SER A 125 9.26 -18.42 1.89
N ARG A 126 8.29 -17.73 2.54
CA ARG A 126 7.67 -16.52 2.01
C ARG A 126 8.68 -15.46 1.56
N GLU A 127 9.85 -15.44 2.20
CA GLU A 127 10.96 -14.55 1.88
C GLU A 127 11.58 -14.87 0.52
N THR A 128 11.76 -16.15 0.23
CA THR A 128 12.28 -16.62 -1.07
C THR A 128 11.28 -16.33 -2.18
N GLU A 129 9.99 -16.60 -1.94
CA GLU A 129 8.91 -16.34 -2.92
C GLU A 129 8.72 -14.86 -3.22
N ALA A 130 8.78 -13.98 -2.22
CA ALA A 130 8.74 -12.54 -2.43
C ALA A 130 9.98 -12.02 -3.19
N ARG A 131 11.14 -12.65 -2.99
CA ARG A 131 12.38 -12.35 -3.69
C ARG A 131 12.33 -12.85 -5.13
N ASP A 132 11.79 -14.04 -5.36
CA ASP A 132 11.64 -14.64 -6.70
C ASP A 132 10.54 -13.93 -7.50
N ALA A 133 9.46 -13.48 -6.86
CA ALA A 133 8.45 -12.62 -7.47
C ALA A 133 9.03 -11.27 -7.92
N ALA A 134 9.98 -10.72 -7.15
CA ALA A 134 10.70 -9.49 -7.52
C ALA A 134 11.78 -9.75 -8.60
N ALA A 135 12.36 -10.96 -8.65
CA ALA A 135 13.44 -11.33 -9.58
C ALA A 135 12.94 -11.86 -10.94
N ASN A 136 11.63 -12.07 -11.11
CA ASN A 136 10.96 -12.49 -12.34
C ASN A 136 11.67 -13.58 -13.15
N SER A 137 11.46 -14.83 -12.75
CA SER A 137 11.75 -15.95 -13.66
C SER A 137 10.49 -16.80 -13.82
N ALA A 138 9.80 -16.64 -14.94
CA ALA A 138 8.67 -17.43 -15.34
C ALA A 138 9.07 -18.91 -15.47
N ALA A 139 8.60 -19.75 -14.57
CA ALA A 139 8.71 -21.19 -14.71
C ALA A 139 7.39 -21.76 -15.29
N PRO A 140 7.42 -22.73 -16.20
CA PRO A 140 6.23 -23.28 -16.89
C PRO A 140 5.14 -23.87 -15.98
N ARG A 141 5.46 -24.14 -14.71
CA ARG A 141 4.48 -24.61 -13.72
C ARG A 141 3.53 -23.55 -13.17
N ALA A 142 3.90 -22.28 -13.25
CA ALA A 142 3.06 -21.16 -12.81
C ALA A 142 1.80 -21.02 -13.68
N ASP A 143 1.90 -21.31 -14.97
CA ASP A 143 0.78 -21.15 -15.93
C ASP A 143 -0.43 -22.03 -15.62
N ALA A 144 -0.24 -23.30 -15.29
CA ALA A 144 -1.35 -24.22 -15.03
C ALA A 144 -2.11 -23.86 -13.73
N ALA A 145 -1.40 -23.47 -12.68
CA ALA A 145 -2.02 -23.02 -11.43
C ALA A 145 -2.75 -21.68 -11.63
N ALA A 146 -2.17 -20.75 -12.35
CA ALA A 146 -2.78 -19.47 -12.67
C ALA A 146 -4.02 -19.62 -13.56
N GLN A 147 -3.98 -20.52 -14.54
CA GLN A 147 -5.16 -20.86 -15.38
C GLN A 147 -6.29 -21.50 -14.55
N ALA A 148 -5.95 -22.38 -13.61
CA ALA A 148 -6.93 -22.97 -12.71
C ALA A 148 -7.58 -21.89 -11.81
N LEU A 149 -6.80 -20.93 -11.29
CA LEU A 149 -7.32 -19.80 -10.52
C LEU A 149 -8.26 -18.90 -11.36
N ALA A 150 -7.88 -18.57 -12.59
CA ALA A 150 -8.73 -17.81 -13.50
C ALA A 150 -10.03 -18.55 -13.81
N ALA A 151 -9.95 -19.86 -14.10
CA ALA A 151 -11.13 -20.71 -14.32
C ALA A 151 -12.04 -20.83 -13.09
N SER A 152 -11.49 -20.63 -11.88
CA SER A 152 -12.23 -20.59 -10.62
C SER A 152 -12.81 -19.21 -10.31
N GLY A 153 -12.67 -18.24 -11.22
CA GLY A 153 -13.23 -16.90 -11.09
C GLY A 153 -12.40 -15.96 -10.19
N VAL A 154 -11.08 -16.09 -10.22
CA VAL A 154 -10.15 -15.10 -9.62
C VAL A 154 -9.77 -14.09 -10.68
N SER A 155 -10.04 -12.80 -10.42
CA SER A 155 -9.65 -11.68 -11.30
C SER A 155 -9.09 -10.52 -10.53
N ILE A 156 -7.94 -10.01 -10.99
CA ILE A 156 -7.23 -8.86 -10.43
C ILE A 156 -7.20 -7.75 -11.48
N TYR A 157 -7.85 -6.63 -11.18
CA TYR A 157 -7.97 -5.49 -12.06
C TYR A 157 -6.83 -4.50 -11.80
N VAL A 158 -5.95 -4.36 -12.78
CA VAL A 158 -4.76 -3.50 -12.70
C VAL A 158 -5.10 -2.13 -13.26
N ALA A 159 -5.26 -1.14 -12.39
CA ALA A 159 -5.53 0.23 -12.79
C ALA A 159 -4.31 0.82 -13.52
N CYS A 160 -4.50 1.23 -14.77
CA CYS A 160 -3.49 1.83 -15.64
C CYS A 160 -4.00 3.13 -16.23
N SER A 161 -3.12 4.10 -16.51
CA SER A 161 -3.47 5.36 -17.14
C SER A 161 -2.48 5.76 -18.23
N ALA A 162 -2.85 6.74 -19.05
CA ALA A 162 -1.96 7.29 -20.08
C ALA A 162 -0.77 8.06 -19.49
N ALA A 163 -0.85 8.46 -18.23
CA ALA A 163 0.21 9.19 -17.52
C ALA A 163 1.21 8.25 -16.83
N ASP A 164 1.00 6.93 -16.87
CA ASP A 164 1.86 5.98 -16.17
C ASP A 164 3.25 5.92 -16.84
N PRO A 165 4.34 6.10 -16.07
CA PRO A 165 5.69 5.91 -16.58
C PRO A 165 5.96 4.45 -16.95
N PRO A 166 6.96 4.19 -17.82
CA PRO A 166 7.38 2.83 -18.15
C PRO A 166 7.77 2.03 -16.90
N LEU A 167 7.46 0.74 -16.91
CA LEU A 167 7.86 -0.18 -15.84
C LEU A 167 9.32 -0.61 -16.02
N VAL A 168 10.05 -0.75 -14.92
CA VAL A 168 11.41 -1.32 -14.88
C VAL A 168 11.33 -2.86 -14.89
N HIS A 169 10.35 -3.42 -14.17
CA HIS A 169 10.12 -4.86 -14.12
C HIS A 169 8.78 -5.20 -14.78
N ALA A 170 8.75 -6.35 -15.45
CA ALA A 170 7.52 -6.83 -16.07
C ALA A 170 6.45 -7.14 -15.02
N ARG A 171 5.18 -6.95 -15.38
CA ARG A 171 4.07 -7.45 -14.57
C ARG A 171 4.07 -8.98 -14.56
N PRO A 172 3.48 -9.61 -13.53
CA PRO A 172 3.24 -11.04 -13.58
C PRO A 172 2.45 -11.41 -14.84
N ASP A 173 3.01 -12.31 -15.65
CA ASP A 173 2.31 -12.88 -16.80
C ASP A 173 1.38 -13.99 -16.29
N SER A 174 0.15 -13.61 -15.99
CA SER A 174 -0.83 -14.53 -15.42
C SER A 174 -2.26 -14.14 -15.85
N PRO A 175 -3.08 -15.12 -16.23
CA PRO A 175 -4.44 -14.89 -16.73
C PRO A 175 -5.42 -14.32 -15.69
N ILE A 176 -5.02 -14.21 -14.42
CA ILE A 176 -5.84 -13.56 -13.39
C ILE A 176 -5.68 -12.03 -13.37
N TYR A 177 -4.66 -11.47 -14.05
CA TYR A 177 -4.40 -10.03 -14.08
C TYR A 177 -4.95 -9.40 -15.36
N HIS A 178 -5.89 -8.46 -15.21
CA HIS A 178 -6.51 -7.73 -16.29
C HIS A 178 -6.17 -6.25 -16.21
N THR A 179 -5.52 -5.71 -17.23
CA THR A 179 -5.25 -4.26 -17.30
C THR A 179 -6.54 -3.51 -17.59
N VAL A 180 -6.83 -2.48 -16.78
CA VAL A 180 -8.01 -1.64 -16.92
C VAL A 180 -7.58 -0.19 -17.06
N GLN A 181 -7.95 0.46 -18.17
CA GLN A 181 -7.73 1.88 -18.34
C GLN A 181 -8.62 2.66 -17.37
N ALA A 182 -8.01 3.31 -16.38
CA ALA A 182 -8.66 4.22 -15.46
C ALA A 182 -8.90 5.59 -16.14
N GLY A 183 -10.03 6.23 -15.87
CA GLY A 183 -10.39 7.50 -16.50
C GLY A 183 -10.56 7.40 -18.02
N ALA A 184 -10.96 6.23 -18.53
CA ALA A 184 -11.08 5.97 -19.96
C ALA A 184 -12.08 6.89 -20.68
N ALA A 185 -13.05 7.45 -19.94
CA ALA A 185 -13.99 8.44 -20.47
C ALA A 185 -13.34 9.82 -20.75
N LEU A 186 -12.11 10.05 -20.28
CA LEU A 186 -11.40 11.34 -20.36
C LEU A 186 -10.17 11.29 -21.26
N SER A 187 -9.73 10.12 -21.70
CA SER A 187 -8.47 9.95 -22.44
C SER A 187 -8.60 8.92 -23.57
N PRO A 188 -7.79 9.03 -24.64
CA PRO A 188 -7.71 8.03 -25.70
C PRO A 188 -7.36 6.64 -25.15
N ALA A 189 -7.69 5.59 -25.91
CA ALA A 189 -7.33 4.23 -25.58
C ALA A 189 -5.80 4.04 -25.49
N ILE A 190 -5.34 3.36 -24.43
CA ILE A 190 -3.92 3.09 -24.17
C ILE A 190 -3.52 1.63 -24.45
N GLY A 191 -4.43 0.83 -25.02
CA GLY A 191 -4.17 -0.60 -25.27
C GLY A 191 -4.35 -1.49 -24.03
N ALA A 192 -4.98 -1.01 -22.96
CA ALA A 192 -5.40 -1.85 -21.85
C ALA A 192 -6.48 -2.85 -22.30
N GLU A 193 -6.51 -4.03 -21.67
CA GLU A 193 -7.48 -5.09 -21.97
C GLU A 193 -8.93 -4.64 -21.75
N LEU A 194 -9.15 -3.90 -20.70
CA LEU A 194 -10.48 -3.41 -20.27
C LEU A 194 -10.46 -1.89 -20.07
N ARG A 195 -11.64 -1.31 -19.95
CA ARG A 195 -11.85 0.13 -19.78
C ARG A 195 -12.91 0.37 -18.70
N ASP A 196 -12.67 1.33 -17.83
CA ASP A 196 -13.59 1.68 -16.73
C ASP A 196 -14.75 2.58 -17.13
N ASP A 197 -14.89 2.93 -18.43
CA ASP A 197 -15.99 3.74 -18.99
C ASP A 197 -17.13 2.93 -19.57
N THR A 198 -17.17 1.62 -19.31
CA THR A 198 -18.24 0.70 -19.77
C THR A 198 -19.20 0.36 -18.64
N GLY A 199 -20.48 0.13 -18.98
CA GLY A 199 -21.50 -0.22 -18.00
C GLY A 199 -21.76 0.90 -16.97
N GLU A 200 -21.99 0.53 -15.71
CA GLU A 200 -22.14 1.50 -14.60
C GLU A 200 -20.77 2.02 -14.16
N THR A 201 -20.53 3.33 -14.22
CA THR A 201 -19.19 3.90 -14.14
C THR A 201 -19.14 5.28 -13.50
N ILE A 202 -17.99 5.58 -12.87
CA ILE A 202 -17.56 6.91 -12.44
C ILE A 202 -16.25 7.34 -13.12
N SER A 203 -15.94 6.82 -14.30
CA SER A 203 -14.69 7.05 -15.05
C SER A 203 -14.34 8.54 -15.22
N ARG A 204 -15.34 9.43 -15.37
CA ARG A 204 -15.13 10.88 -15.47
C ARG A 204 -14.62 11.52 -14.17
N GLU A 205 -14.69 10.82 -13.05
CA GLU A 205 -14.24 11.28 -11.75
C GLU A 205 -12.78 10.93 -11.46
N ASN A 206 -12.10 10.26 -12.40
CA ASN A 206 -10.73 9.79 -12.24
C ASN A 206 -9.73 10.86 -11.76
N PRO A 207 -9.78 12.13 -12.17
CA PRO A 207 -8.88 13.18 -11.66
C PRO A 207 -8.92 13.37 -10.13
N HIS A 208 -10.00 12.95 -9.50
CA HIS A 208 -10.19 13.03 -8.06
C HIS A 208 -10.18 11.68 -7.36
N CYS A 209 -10.46 10.58 -8.11
CA CYS A 209 -10.68 9.25 -7.56
C CYS A 209 -9.60 8.24 -7.92
N ASP A 210 -8.69 8.54 -8.86
CA ASP A 210 -7.61 7.64 -9.29
C ASP A 210 -8.11 6.21 -9.57
N GLU A 211 -7.43 5.20 -9.03
CA GLU A 211 -7.76 3.77 -9.14
C GLU A 211 -9.14 3.39 -8.57
N LEU A 212 -9.75 4.23 -7.77
CA LEU A 212 -11.10 3.97 -7.26
C LEU A 212 -12.16 3.98 -8.36
N THR A 213 -11.89 4.59 -9.53
CA THR A 213 -12.80 4.46 -10.68
C THR A 213 -12.82 3.04 -11.22
N VAL A 214 -11.66 2.36 -11.23
CA VAL A 214 -11.57 0.93 -11.58
C VAL A 214 -12.22 0.06 -10.50
N THR A 215 -12.03 0.40 -9.22
CA THR A 215 -12.68 -0.30 -8.09
C THR A 215 -14.20 -0.24 -8.21
N TYR A 216 -14.75 0.96 -8.50
CA TYR A 216 -16.18 1.15 -8.72
C TYR A 216 -16.69 0.34 -9.92
N TRP A 217 -15.96 0.42 -11.05
CA TRP A 217 -16.31 -0.30 -12.26
C TRP A 217 -16.30 -1.82 -12.04
N ALA A 218 -15.28 -2.36 -11.35
CA ALA A 218 -15.20 -3.77 -11.03
C ALA A 218 -16.35 -4.21 -10.10
N TRP A 219 -16.72 -3.38 -9.11
CA TRP A 219 -17.87 -3.65 -8.25
C TRP A 219 -19.16 -3.77 -9.04
N LYS A 220 -19.42 -2.84 -9.96
CA LYS A 220 -20.68 -2.74 -10.67
C LYS A 220 -20.83 -3.69 -11.86
N ASN A 221 -19.72 -4.06 -12.49
CA ASN A 221 -19.78 -4.73 -13.81
C ASN A 221 -19.11 -6.13 -13.82
N ARG A 222 -18.52 -6.58 -12.69
CA ARG A 222 -17.81 -7.87 -12.64
C ARG A 222 -18.43 -8.79 -11.60
N HIS A 223 -18.47 -10.10 -11.95
CA HIS A 223 -19.12 -11.13 -11.14
C HIS A 223 -18.19 -12.28 -10.78
N ASP A 224 -16.87 -12.01 -10.73
CA ASP A 224 -15.84 -12.99 -10.36
C ASP A 224 -16.00 -13.42 -8.90
N ALA A 225 -15.63 -14.66 -8.57
CA ALA A 225 -15.72 -15.19 -7.20
C ALA A 225 -14.76 -14.48 -6.22
N VAL A 226 -13.59 -14.09 -6.75
CA VAL A 226 -12.58 -13.30 -6.05
C VAL A 226 -12.22 -12.12 -6.94
N LYS A 227 -12.33 -10.91 -6.39
CA LYS A 227 -11.98 -9.66 -7.07
C LYS A 227 -10.79 -9.01 -6.38
N GLY A 228 -9.87 -8.47 -7.18
CA GLY A 228 -8.74 -7.72 -6.65
C GLY A 228 -8.49 -6.44 -7.41
N ILE A 229 -7.88 -5.46 -6.73
CA ILE A 229 -7.38 -4.22 -7.32
C ILE A 229 -5.87 -4.17 -7.12
N ALA A 230 -5.16 -3.90 -8.19
CA ALA A 230 -3.73 -3.63 -8.21
C ALA A 230 -3.46 -2.35 -9.01
N HIS A 231 -2.27 -1.78 -8.83
CA HIS A 231 -1.84 -0.62 -9.60
C HIS A 231 -0.90 -1.03 -10.73
N TYR A 232 -0.75 -0.18 -11.73
CA TYR A 232 0.16 -0.42 -12.85
C TYR A 232 1.58 -0.78 -12.41
N ARG A 233 2.07 -0.25 -11.28
CA ARG A 233 3.43 -0.44 -10.76
C ARG A 233 3.52 -1.19 -9.43
N ARG A 234 2.39 -1.71 -8.90
CA ARG A 234 2.36 -2.42 -7.60
C ARG A 234 1.34 -3.53 -7.65
N TYR A 235 1.67 -4.63 -6.99
CA TYR A 235 0.72 -5.73 -6.80
C TYR A 235 0.97 -6.44 -5.46
N LEU A 236 0.01 -7.25 -5.04
CA LEU A 236 0.13 -8.12 -3.87
C LEU A 236 0.67 -9.47 -4.32
N ALA A 237 1.82 -9.88 -3.78
CA ALA A 237 2.46 -11.17 -4.11
C ALA A 237 1.79 -12.29 -3.32
N ALA A 238 0.56 -12.65 -3.73
CA ALA A 238 -0.20 -13.74 -3.15
C ALA A 238 0.18 -15.08 -3.79
N ARG A 239 0.26 -16.13 -2.98
CA ARG A 239 0.55 -17.50 -3.40
C ARG A 239 -0.74 -18.22 -3.82
N PRO A 240 -0.66 -19.31 -4.60
CA PRO A 240 -1.82 -20.12 -4.95
C PRO A 240 -2.65 -20.58 -3.74
N ALA A 241 -2.01 -20.92 -2.61
CA ALA A 241 -2.69 -21.30 -1.38
C ALA A 241 -3.55 -20.18 -0.76
N GLU A 242 -3.13 -18.93 -0.90
CA GLU A 242 -3.88 -17.77 -0.40
C GLU A 242 -5.10 -17.48 -1.26
N TYR A 243 -5.00 -17.65 -2.58
CA TYR A 243 -6.17 -17.62 -3.47
C TYR A 243 -7.13 -18.80 -3.19
N ALA A 244 -6.60 -19.98 -2.94
CA ALA A 244 -7.42 -21.14 -2.56
C ALA A 244 -8.18 -20.87 -1.27
N ALA A 245 -7.55 -20.26 -0.27
CA ALA A 245 -8.18 -19.86 0.98
C ALA A 245 -9.30 -18.83 0.81
N LEU A 246 -9.22 -17.95 -0.19
CA LEU A 246 -10.34 -17.07 -0.55
C LEU A 246 -11.47 -17.85 -1.22
N LEU A 247 -11.15 -18.78 -2.12
CA LEU A 247 -12.15 -19.55 -2.87
C LEU A 247 -12.94 -20.52 -1.95
N ASP A 248 -12.27 -21.17 -1.01
CA ASP A 248 -12.90 -22.11 -0.06
C ASP A 248 -13.50 -21.42 1.17
N GLY A 249 -13.26 -20.10 1.32
CA GLY A 249 -13.77 -19.30 2.43
C GLY A 249 -12.99 -19.45 3.73
N THR A 250 -11.78 -20.00 3.73
CA THR A 250 -10.88 -20.00 4.90
C THR A 250 -10.35 -18.60 5.19
N ALA A 251 -10.16 -17.76 4.14
CA ALA A 251 -9.87 -16.35 4.24
C ALA A 251 -10.95 -15.51 3.55
N ASP A 252 -11.08 -14.25 3.94
CA ASP A 252 -12.04 -13.30 3.40
C ASP A 252 -11.38 -12.24 2.52
N ALA A 253 -10.14 -11.82 2.87
CA ALA A 253 -9.39 -10.83 2.09
C ALA A 253 -7.88 -10.99 2.27
N LEU A 254 -7.13 -10.63 1.21
CA LEU A 254 -5.67 -10.46 1.21
C LEU A 254 -5.37 -8.96 1.17
N LEU A 255 -4.52 -8.50 2.08
CA LEU A 255 -4.18 -7.09 2.28
C LEU A 255 -2.66 -6.91 2.27
N PRO A 256 -2.13 -5.73 1.90
CA PRO A 256 -0.76 -5.37 2.25
C PRO A 256 -0.64 -5.24 3.77
N LEU A 257 0.57 -5.32 4.32
CA LEU A 257 0.80 -4.90 5.69
C LEU A 257 0.47 -3.42 5.85
N PRO A 258 -0.18 -3.01 6.97
CA PRO A 258 -0.44 -1.60 7.21
C PRO A 258 0.86 -0.86 7.48
N PHE A 259 0.90 0.40 7.09
CA PHE A 259 1.95 1.34 7.48
C PHE A 259 1.79 1.78 8.93
N CYS A 260 2.91 2.13 9.55
CA CYS A 260 2.93 2.80 10.85
C CYS A 260 3.04 4.31 10.63
N CYS A 261 2.00 5.03 11.01
CA CYS A 261 1.94 6.49 10.96
C CYS A 261 2.37 7.10 12.30
N TRP A 262 2.88 8.33 12.27
CA TRP A 262 3.25 9.05 13.50
C TRP A 262 2.82 10.53 13.43
N PRO A 263 2.24 11.08 14.53
CA PRO A 263 1.84 10.41 15.79
C PRO A 263 0.63 9.50 15.60
N ASP A 264 -0.17 9.74 14.57
CA ASP A 264 -1.38 9.01 14.20
C ASP A 264 -1.66 9.14 12.70
N THR A 265 -2.61 8.38 12.20
CA THR A 265 -2.96 8.30 10.78
C THR A 265 -3.54 9.63 10.26
N ALA A 266 -4.42 10.29 11.01
CA ALA A 266 -5.03 11.55 10.58
C ALA A 266 -4.01 12.68 10.48
N THR A 267 -3.11 12.78 11.48
CA THR A 267 -2.02 13.76 11.49
C THR A 267 -1.03 13.51 10.35
N GLN A 268 -0.64 12.27 10.14
CA GLN A 268 0.24 11.88 9.03
C GLN A 268 -0.37 12.25 7.68
N TYR A 269 -1.64 11.95 7.46
CA TYR A 269 -2.37 12.30 6.25
C TYR A 269 -2.35 13.82 6.00
N SER A 270 -2.66 14.60 7.03
CA SER A 270 -2.78 16.06 6.94
C SER A 270 -1.46 16.80 6.69
N ARG A 271 -0.30 16.12 6.80
CA ARG A 271 1.00 16.70 6.42
C ARG A 271 1.19 16.80 4.91
N TYR A 272 0.54 15.92 4.17
CA TYR A 272 0.76 15.76 2.72
C TYR A 272 -0.49 16.02 1.89
N ASN A 273 -1.66 16.19 2.55
CA ASN A 273 -2.94 16.38 1.91
C ASN A 273 -3.73 17.48 2.62
N ALA A 274 -4.83 17.93 2.02
CA ALA A 274 -5.71 18.94 2.59
C ALA A 274 -6.35 18.47 3.91
N PRO A 275 -6.09 19.12 5.06
CA PRO A 275 -6.65 18.70 6.36
C PRO A 275 -8.18 18.74 6.39
N GLU A 276 -8.78 19.63 5.61
CA GLU A 276 -10.24 19.79 5.48
C GLU A 276 -10.90 18.52 4.91
N ALA A 277 -10.16 17.73 4.13
CA ALA A 277 -10.67 16.49 3.57
C ALA A 277 -10.98 15.45 4.65
N VAL A 278 -10.16 15.36 5.71
CA VAL A 278 -10.41 14.47 6.86
C VAL A 278 -11.67 14.89 7.62
N ALA A 279 -11.86 16.19 7.82
CA ALA A 279 -13.07 16.70 8.48
C ALA A 279 -14.34 16.42 7.65
N ALA A 280 -14.27 16.63 6.32
CA ALA A 280 -15.36 16.31 5.41
C ALA A 280 -15.68 14.81 5.38
N MET A 281 -14.66 13.95 5.41
CA MET A 281 -14.84 12.49 5.51
C MET A 281 -15.53 12.09 6.81
N HIS A 282 -15.13 12.62 7.96
CA HIS A 282 -15.79 12.33 9.24
C HIS A 282 -17.24 12.79 9.24
N ALA A 283 -17.55 13.95 8.66
CA ALA A 283 -18.92 14.42 8.49
C ALA A 283 -19.74 13.47 7.60
N ALA A 284 -19.13 12.99 6.51
CA ALA A 284 -19.76 12.03 5.61
C ALA A 284 -20.04 10.68 6.29
N ILE A 285 -19.08 10.15 7.06
CA ILE A 285 -19.29 8.90 7.83
C ILE A 285 -20.44 9.10 8.83
N ALA A 286 -20.47 10.22 9.55
CA ALA A 286 -21.54 10.51 10.52
C ALA A 286 -22.92 10.64 9.85
N ALA A 287 -22.99 11.10 8.61
CA ALA A 287 -24.22 11.22 7.85
C ALA A 287 -24.70 9.89 7.24
N VAL A 288 -23.75 9.10 6.67
CA VAL A 288 -24.07 7.88 5.92
C VAL A 288 -24.08 6.64 6.82
N HIS A 289 -23.13 6.55 7.77
CA HIS A 289 -22.95 5.43 8.69
C HIS A 289 -22.78 5.94 10.14
N PRO A 290 -23.80 6.56 10.75
CA PRO A 290 -23.68 7.25 12.03
C PRO A 290 -23.19 6.34 13.17
N ALA A 291 -23.54 5.06 13.15
CA ALA A 291 -23.08 4.08 14.15
C ALA A 291 -21.56 3.82 14.11
N GLU A 292 -20.89 4.14 13.03
CA GLU A 292 -19.44 3.90 12.86
C GLU A 292 -18.59 5.17 13.08
N ALA A 293 -19.21 6.33 13.27
CA ALA A 293 -18.51 7.61 13.32
C ALA A 293 -17.47 7.71 14.46
N GLU A 294 -17.75 7.17 15.63
CA GLU A 294 -16.81 7.15 16.76
C GLU A 294 -15.66 6.17 16.53
N THR A 295 -15.99 4.97 16.06
CA THR A 295 -14.98 3.95 15.69
C THR A 295 -14.04 4.47 14.62
N ALA A 296 -14.54 5.17 13.61
CA ALA A 296 -13.72 5.77 12.56
C ALA A 296 -12.71 6.79 13.12
N ARG A 297 -13.15 7.66 14.06
CA ARG A 297 -12.24 8.60 14.72
C ARG A 297 -11.17 7.89 15.54
N ALA A 298 -11.57 6.88 16.31
CA ALA A 298 -10.64 6.10 17.12
C ALA A 298 -9.58 5.38 16.28
N ILE A 299 -9.96 4.81 15.13
CA ILE A 299 -9.03 4.14 14.23
C ILE A 299 -8.03 5.13 13.64
N LEU A 300 -8.46 6.32 13.18
CA LEU A 300 -7.57 7.32 12.60
C LEU A 300 -6.70 8.06 13.63
N ALA A 301 -7.07 8.04 14.90
CA ALA A 301 -6.22 8.43 16.02
C ALA A 301 -5.16 7.36 16.36
N GLY A 302 -5.24 6.19 15.74
CA GLY A 302 -4.25 5.12 15.84
C GLY A 302 -3.16 5.24 14.77
N PRO A 303 -2.12 4.37 14.85
CA PRO A 303 -0.94 4.47 14.00
C PRO A 303 -1.02 3.66 12.70
N TYR A 304 -2.11 2.94 12.41
CA TYR A 304 -2.12 1.96 11.31
C TYR A 304 -2.93 2.45 10.11
N LEU A 305 -2.28 2.42 8.93
CA LEU A 305 -2.86 2.81 7.64
C LEU A 305 -2.65 1.71 6.60
N TYR A 306 -3.74 1.13 6.08
CA TYR A 306 -3.69 0.38 4.83
C TYR A 306 -3.62 1.34 3.66
N ASN A 307 -2.53 1.30 2.92
CA ASN A 307 -2.23 2.24 1.86
C ASN A 307 -2.46 1.62 0.47
N TYR A 308 -2.57 2.47 -0.55
CA TYR A 308 -2.66 2.14 -1.98
C TYR A 308 -4.00 1.57 -2.47
N ASN A 309 -5.06 1.52 -1.68
CA ASN A 309 -6.36 0.96 -2.07
C ASN A 309 -6.28 -0.44 -2.74
N MET A 310 -5.21 -1.22 -2.42
CA MET A 310 -5.02 -2.56 -2.97
C MET A 310 -5.68 -3.61 -2.08
N LEU A 311 -6.62 -4.34 -2.64
CA LEU A 311 -7.42 -5.36 -1.98
C LEU A 311 -7.59 -6.54 -2.92
N ILE A 312 -7.46 -7.76 -2.42
CA ILE A 312 -7.95 -8.97 -3.08
C ILE A 312 -8.92 -9.63 -2.10
N ALA A 313 -10.16 -9.82 -2.48
CA ALA A 313 -11.17 -10.34 -1.56
C ALA A 313 -12.20 -11.22 -2.28
N ARG A 314 -12.86 -12.07 -1.50
CA ARG A 314 -14.08 -12.74 -1.95
C ARG A 314 -15.09 -11.70 -2.42
N ALA A 315 -15.86 -12.01 -3.47
CA ALA A 315 -16.83 -11.08 -4.07
C ALA A 315 -17.73 -10.42 -3.02
N ALA A 316 -18.27 -11.20 -2.08
CA ALA A 316 -19.17 -10.66 -1.05
C ALA A 316 -18.49 -9.58 -0.17
N VAL A 317 -17.21 -9.76 0.18
CA VAL A 317 -16.46 -8.79 1.00
C VAL A 317 -16.07 -7.58 0.16
N PHE A 318 -15.65 -7.79 -1.08
CA PHE A 318 -15.33 -6.70 -2.00
C PHE A 318 -16.55 -5.81 -2.27
N ASP A 319 -17.70 -6.42 -2.51
CA ASP A 319 -18.95 -5.72 -2.81
C ASP A 319 -19.51 -4.99 -1.59
N ASP A 320 -19.42 -5.58 -0.40
CA ASP A 320 -19.80 -4.94 0.87
C ASP A 320 -18.90 -3.74 1.18
N TYR A 321 -17.57 -3.88 0.98
CA TYR A 321 -16.63 -2.76 1.09
C TYR A 321 -16.98 -1.62 0.14
N CYS A 322 -17.24 -1.91 -1.12
CA CYS A 322 -17.61 -0.89 -2.11
C CYS A 322 -18.95 -0.23 -1.78
N ALA A 323 -19.95 -1.01 -1.34
CA ALA A 323 -21.25 -0.49 -0.95
C ALA A 323 -21.17 0.43 0.29
N TRP A 324 -20.19 0.21 1.15
CA TRP A 324 -19.89 1.08 2.28
C TRP A 324 -19.08 2.32 1.87
N LEU A 325 -18.05 2.15 1.03
CA LEU A 325 -17.09 3.19 0.65
C LEU A 325 -17.71 4.30 -0.20
N PHE A 326 -18.35 3.93 -1.31
CA PHE A 326 -18.73 4.89 -2.35
C PHE A 326 -19.83 5.87 -1.92
N PRO A 327 -20.83 5.52 -1.09
CA PRO A 327 -21.76 6.52 -0.55
C PRO A 327 -21.07 7.58 0.31
N ILE A 328 -20.02 7.23 1.08
CA ILE A 328 -19.23 8.19 1.86
C ILE A 328 -18.51 9.16 0.93
N LEU A 329 -17.79 8.66 -0.08
CA LEU A 329 -17.08 9.50 -1.05
C LEU A 329 -18.03 10.40 -1.84
N ALA A 330 -19.19 9.89 -2.24
CA ALA A 330 -20.24 10.67 -2.89
C ALA A 330 -20.74 11.80 -1.98
N HIS A 331 -20.92 11.53 -0.69
CA HIS A 331 -21.32 12.54 0.28
C HIS A 331 -20.25 13.64 0.46
N VAL A 332 -18.97 13.27 0.57
CA VAL A 332 -17.85 14.23 0.62
C VAL A 332 -17.87 15.14 -0.60
N ARG A 333 -18.02 14.59 -1.80
CA ARG A 333 -18.08 15.36 -3.05
C ARG A 333 -19.25 16.34 -3.08
N ALA A 334 -20.42 15.91 -2.63
CA ALA A 334 -21.61 16.75 -2.63
C ALA A 334 -21.55 17.91 -1.60
N HIS A 335 -20.87 17.71 -0.46
CA HIS A 335 -20.92 18.66 0.67
C HIS A 335 -19.60 19.40 0.89
N ALA A 336 -18.52 19.03 0.23
CA ALA A 336 -17.24 19.71 0.28
C ALA A 336 -16.68 20.02 -1.13
N PRO A 337 -17.45 20.73 -1.99
CA PRO A 337 -17.07 20.93 -3.41
C PRO A 337 -15.75 21.70 -3.59
N ALA A 338 -15.32 22.47 -2.61
CA ALA A 338 -14.04 23.17 -2.63
C ALA A 338 -12.82 22.23 -2.71
N LEU A 339 -12.97 20.96 -2.30
CA LEU A 339 -11.94 19.94 -2.43
C LEU A 339 -11.81 19.38 -3.86
N PHE A 340 -12.76 19.69 -4.74
CA PHE A 340 -12.87 19.14 -6.09
C PHE A 340 -12.96 20.26 -7.14
N PRO A 341 -11.97 21.16 -7.22
CA PRO A 341 -12.03 22.21 -8.21
C PRO A 341 -12.01 21.62 -9.63
N PRO A 342 -12.79 22.17 -10.57
CA PRO A 342 -12.84 21.68 -11.94
C PRO A 342 -11.45 21.76 -12.59
N ASP A 343 -11.21 20.90 -13.56
CA ASP A 343 -9.97 20.84 -14.36
C ASP A 343 -8.68 20.64 -13.54
N THR A 344 -8.79 20.04 -12.35
CA THR A 344 -7.65 19.73 -11.46
C THR A 344 -7.55 18.26 -11.13
N HIS A 345 -6.33 17.79 -10.88
CA HIS A 345 -6.02 16.46 -10.39
C HIS A 345 -5.74 16.53 -8.87
N THR A 346 -6.79 16.54 -8.05
CA THR A 346 -6.61 16.66 -6.59
C THR A 346 -6.36 15.34 -5.91
N ARG A 347 -6.80 14.21 -6.50
CA ARG A 347 -6.70 12.86 -5.95
C ARG A 347 -7.36 12.67 -4.57
N VAL A 348 -8.22 13.60 -4.16
CA VAL A 348 -8.80 13.64 -2.79
C VAL A 348 -9.54 12.35 -2.46
N CYS A 349 -10.39 11.85 -3.36
CA CYS A 349 -11.10 10.58 -3.11
C CYS A 349 -10.15 9.39 -3.05
N GLY A 350 -9.10 9.35 -3.91
CA GLY A 350 -8.08 8.31 -3.86
C GLY A 350 -7.39 8.26 -2.50
N HIS A 351 -6.94 9.41 -1.99
CA HIS A 351 -6.31 9.51 -0.67
C HIS A 351 -7.28 9.25 0.49
N LEU A 352 -8.52 9.75 0.42
CA LEU A 352 -9.56 9.45 1.42
C LEU A 352 -9.94 7.96 1.38
N GLY A 353 -9.87 7.34 0.20
CA GLY A 353 -10.06 5.90 0.03
C GLY A 353 -9.14 5.06 0.91
N GLU A 354 -7.85 5.44 1.03
CA GLU A 354 -6.89 4.75 1.89
C GLU A 354 -7.26 4.86 3.39
N LEU A 355 -7.74 6.02 3.83
CA LEU A 355 -8.25 6.19 5.20
C LEU A 355 -9.51 5.35 5.43
N LEU A 356 -10.46 5.42 4.50
CA LEU A 356 -11.71 4.66 4.56
C LEU A 356 -11.46 3.15 4.49
N TYR A 357 -10.52 2.71 3.65
CA TYR A 357 -10.07 1.33 3.57
C TYR A 357 -9.54 0.84 4.93
N SER A 358 -8.72 1.67 5.59
CA SER A 358 -8.19 1.36 6.92
C SER A 358 -9.30 1.28 7.97
N ILE A 359 -10.25 2.23 7.95
CA ILE A 359 -11.41 2.20 8.85
C ILE A 359 -12.23 0.93 8.64
N TYR A 360 -12.55 0.60 7.38
CA TYR A 360 -13.36 -0.57 7.07
C TYR A 360 -12.70 -1.87 7.52
N MET A 361 -11.43 -2.09 7.19
CA MET A 361 -10.73 -3.34 7.50
C MET A 361 -10.43 -3.48 8.99
N ILE A 362 -9.95 -2.42 9.65
CA ILE A 362 -9.62 -2.47 11.08
C ILE A 362 -10.89 -2.62 11.95
N SER A 363 -11.98 -1.93 11.62
CA SER A 363 -13.23 -2.06 12.38
C SER A 363 -13.90 -3.43 12.25
N ARG A 364 -13.50 -4.21 11.26
CA ARG A 364 -14.08 -5.53 10.96
C ARG A 364 -13.12 -6.70 11.16
N GLN A 365 -11.93 -6.45 11.69
CA GLN A 365 -10.88 -7.47 11.88
C GLN A 365 -11.30 -8.64 12.78
N ASP A 366 -12.30 -8.44 13.67
CA ASP A 366 -12.84 -9.51 14.51
C ASP A 366 -13.84 -10.42 13.74
N ARG A 367 -14.30 -9.99 12.59
CA ARG A 367 -15.31 -10.68 11.77
C ARG A 367 -14.77 -11.17 10.45
N LEU A 368 -13.74 -10.52 9.91
CA LEU A 368 -13.07 -10.87 8.65
C LEU A 368 -11.77 -11.62 8.94
N ARG A 369 -11.58 -12.71 8.24
CA ARG A 369 -10.32 -13.49 8.24
C ARG A 369 -9.37 -12.86 7.24
N LEU A 370 -8.52 -11.95 7.74
CA LEU A 370 -7.60 -11.16 6.94
C LEU A 370 -6.24 -11.85 6.86
N LEU A 371 -5.72 -12.03 5.64
CA LEU A 371 -4.35 -12.46 5.39
C LEU A 371 -3.53 -11.27 4.92
N HIS A 372 -2.32 -11.11 5.44
CA HIS A 372 -1.38 -10.11 4.96
C HIS A 372 -0.36 -10.76 4.03
N VAL A 373 -0.13 -10.14 2.89
CA VAL A 373 0.78 -10.62 1.86
C VAL A 373 1.79 -9.53 1.46
N PRO A 374 2.97 -9.91 0.96
CA PRO A 374 3.96 -8.94 0.53
C PRO A 374 3.42 -8.08 -0.62
N LYS A 375 3.81 -6.81 -0.61
CA LYS A 375 3.60 -5.85 -1.69
C LYS A 375 4.87 -5.77 -2.52
N VAL A 376 4.75 -5.84 -3.83
CA VAL A 376 5.86 -5.75 -4.79
C VAL A 376 5.73 -4.50 -5.65
N TRP A 377 6.88 -3.88 -5.95
CA TRP A 377 7.01 -2.74 -6.84
C TRP A 377 7.60 -3.16 -8.18
N LEU A 378 7.09 -2.60 -9.27
CA LEU A 378 7.54 -2.86 -10.64
C LEU A 378 8.35 -1.68 -11.24
N THR A 379 8.63 -0.66 -10.43
CA THR A 379 9.40 0.54 -10.82
C THR A 379 10.73 0.59 -10.12
#